data_bde6b2d68852269d0a3cc97bd580ac46
#
_entry.id   bde6b2d68852269d0a3cc97bd580ac46
#
_cell.length_a   1.000
_cell.length_b   1.000
_cell.length_c   1.000
_cell.angle_alpha   90.00
_cell.angle_beta   90.00
_cell.angle_gamma   90.00
#
_symmetry.space_group_name_H-M   'P 1'
#
loop_
_entity.id
_entity.type
_entity.pdbx_description
1 polymer ?
#
loop_
_entity_poly.entity_id
_entity_poly.type
_entity_poly.pdbx_seq_one_letter_code
_entity_poly.pdbx_strand_id
1 'polypeptide(L)'
;LTDSPIHDYGTIDPTLGLMLDDDARKFLAGLPPDPLSGSRRLPRMKPSDAEATGWLQGMTVRPGFSFVMTDIYRARSKQATFLSDDHLKLHFKLDGPSAISGASRENMTVEPGVMAFLVQPPRTVKHEIVREDARLRCLTMACSREFAAQLLSPGDGDLPAPIVEYLKGPAARFSHDYMPLPPQLRALVEEMMALQGDSLGQLMLEAKALELLYLALRQLSGTSAATPRERDRRKVQQLCALLDSKEGGAMNIAQLCRELAWNETQMMESFKQITGTTIANYRQRQRMEQALRQLRTTDLSITEIAFDAGYEHPSNFATAFKRTFGFSPRAGRARLN
;
A
#
# COMPACT_ATOMS: atom_id res chain seq x y z
N LEU A 1 34.22 -4.87 7.75
CA LEU A 1 34.31 -5.74 6.55
C LEU A 1 34.53 -7.17 7.02
N THR A 2 33.47 -7.87 7.35
CA THR A 2 33.51 -9.32 7.57
C THR A 2 32.46 -9.91 6.67
N ASP A 3 32.92 -10.58 5.61
CA ASP A 3 32.14 -11.48 4.78
C ASP A 3 31.47 -12.51 5.67
N SER A 4 30.17 -12.39 5.88
CA SER A 4 29.35 -13.50 6.37
C SER A 4 29.13 -14.45 5.20
N PRO A 5 29.36 -15.76 5.38
CA PRO A 5 29.18 -16.72 4.31
C PRO A 5 27.72 -16.69 3.84
N ILE A 6 27.56 -16.49 2.54
CA ILE A 6 26.28 -16.71 1.84
C ILE A 6 26.01 -18.21 1.99
N HIS A 7 25.20 -18.58 2.98
CA HIS A 7 24.65 -19.92 3.02
C HIS A 7 23.76 -20.10 1.79
N ASP A 8 24.03 -21.14 1.03
CA ASP A 8 23.20 -21.60 -0.07
C ASP A 8 21.84 -22.05 0.50
N TYR A 9 20.92 -21.12 0.61
CA TYR A 9 19.54 -21.36 1.05
C TYR A 9 18.76 -21.98 -0.11
N GLY A 10 19.12 -23.26 -0.43
CA GLY A 10 18.53 -24.00 -1.52
C GLY A 10 17.04 -23.72 -1.69
N THR A 11 16.71 -23.03 -2.79
CA THR A 11 15.42 -22.92 -3.45
C THR A 11 14.24 -22.23 -2.75
N ILE A 12 14.42 -21.33 -1.77
CA ILE A 12 13.34 -20.36 -1.41
C ILE A 12 13.20 -19.39 -2.57
N ASP A 13 11.96 -19.23 -3.07
CA ASP A 13 11.70 -18.20 -4.09
C ASP A 13 12.12 -16.83 -3.55
N PRO A 14 13.08 -16.15 -4.19
CA PRO A 14 13.56 -14.84 -3.75
C PRO A 14 12.42 -13.83 -3.56
N THR A 15 11.35 -13.93 -4.35
CA THR A 15 10.16 -13.10 -4.29
C THR A 15 9.52 -13.13 -2.91
N LEU A 16 9.35 -14.31 -2.32
CA LEU A 16 8.74 -14.43 -1.00
C LEU A 16 9.62 -13.77 0.08
N GLY A 17 10.93 -13.99 0.03
CA GLY A 17 11.88 -13.38 0.96
C GLY A 17 11.88 -11.84 0.89
N LEU A 18 11.66 -11.26 -0.28
CA LEU A 18 11.62 -9.81 -0.48
C LEU A 18 10.32 -9.15 -0.01
N MET A 19 9.26 -9.93 0.17
CA MET A 19 7.97 -9.45 0.69
C MET A 19 7.89 -9.46 2.21
N LEU A 20 8.87 -10.04 2.88
CA LEU A 20 8.91 -10.22 4.32
C LEU A 20 9.89 -9.23 4.96
N ASP A 21 9.64 -8.87 6.21
CA ASP A 21 10.63 -8.15 7.02
C ASP A 21 11.83 -9.06 7.38
N ASP A 22 12.88 -8.48 7.97
CA ASP A 22 14.12 -9.19 8.26
C ASP A 22 13.93 -10.40 9.19
N ASP A 23 12.96 -10.35 10.09
CA ASP A 23 12.70 -11.42 11.03
C ASP A 23 12.02 -12.62 10.35
N ALA A 24 11.05 -12.33 9.48
CA ALA A 24 10.41 -13.35 8.66
C ALA A 24 11.38 -13.98 7.65
N ARG A 25 12.34 -13.20 7.13
CA ARG A 25 13.43 -13.73 6.26
C ARG A 25 14.34 -14.69 7.01
N LYS A 26 14.77 -14.35 8.23
CA LYS A 26 15.59 -15.23 9.07
C LYS A 26 14.88 -16.55 9.38
N PHE A 27 13.58 -16.49 9.63
CA PHE A 27 12.79 -17.71 9.84
C PHE A 27 12.69 -18.56 8.58
N LEU A 28 12.43 -17.97 7.42
CA LEU A 28 12.43 -18.68 6.12
C LEU A 28 13.74 -19.39 5.85
N ALA A 29 14.85 -18.76 6.19
CA ALA A 29 16.18 -19.33 6.01
C ALA A 29 16.38 -20.64 6.79
N GLY A 30 15.65 -20.83 7.90
CA GLY A 30 15.69 -22.04 8.75
C GLY A 30 14.72 -23.14 8.34
N LEU A 31 13.81 -22.91 7.37
CA LEU A 31 12.83 -23.91 6.97
C LEU A 31 13.39 -24.92 5.95
N PRO A 32 13.23 -26.24 6.17
CA PRO A 32 13.62 -27.22 5.17
C PRO A 32 12.74 -27.09 3.91
N PRO A 33 13.29 -27.35 2.71
CA PRO A 33 12.52 -27.40 1.47
C PRO A 33 11.48 -28.52 1.53
N ASP A 34 10.25 -28.22 1.05
CA ASP A 34 9.25 -29.25 0.81
C ASP A 34 9.67 -30.08 -0.42
N PRO A 35 9.92 -31.39 -0.27
CA PRO A 35 10.44 -32.22 -1.35
C PRO A 35 9.41 -32.55 -2.44
N LEU A 36 8.13 -32.26 -2.28
CA LEU A 36 7.08 -32.85 -3.11
C LEU A 36 6.36 -31.90 -4.06
N SER A 37 6.28 -30.60 -3.78
CA SER A 37 5.37 -29.71 -4.56
C SER A 37 6.04 -28.60 -5.35
N GLY A 38 7.32 -28.33 -5.14
CA GLY A 38 7.94 -27.12 -5.68
C GLY A 38 7.31 -25.81 -5.14
N SER A 39 6.15 -25.91 -4.48
CA SER A 39 5.53 -24.83 -3.73
C SER A 39 6.08 -24.80 -2.31
N ARG A 40 6.35 -23.58 -1.80
CA ARG A 40 6.85 -23.41 -0.44
C ARG A 40 5.88 -22.58 0.34
N ARG A 41 5.45 -23.15 1.46
CA ARG A 41 4.56 -22.50 2.38
C ARG A 41 5.32 -22.03 3.60
N LEU A 42 5.20 -20.75 3.89
CA LEU A 42 5.49 -20.20 5.18
C LEU A 42 4.28 -20.43 6.08
N PRO A 43 4.38 -21.17 7.19
CA PRO A 43 3.27 -21.32 8.13
C PRO A 43 2.88 -19.96 8.70
N ARG A 44 1.75 -19.89 9.38
CA ARG A 44 1.39 -18.68 10.13
C ARG A 44 2.42 -18.44 11.22
N MET A 45 3.06 -17.31 11.13
CA MET A 45 4.07 -16.84 12.06
C MET A 45 3.53 -15.69 12.88
N LYS A 46 3.89 -15.65 14.16
CA LYS A 46 3.69 -14.47 14.99
C LYS A 46 4.75 -13.41 14.63
N PRO A 47 4.42 -12.13 14.70
CA PRO A 47 5.44 -11.09 14.63
C PRO A 47 6.49 -11.34 15.73
N SER A 48 7.76 -11.15 15.41
CA SER A 48 8.87 -11.24 16.38
C SER A 48 8.93 -10.01 17.31
N ASP A 49 8.26 -8.95 16.93
CA ASP A 49 8.17 -7.69 17.66
C ASP A 49 7.16 -7.83 18.81
N ALA A 50 7.62 -7.63 20.05
CA ALA A 50 6.78 -7.72 21.25
C ALA A 50 5.62 -6.70 21.27
N GLU A 51 5.68 -5.65 20.45
CA GLU A 51 4.65 -4.61 20.33
C GLU A 51 3.65 -4.90 19.19
N ALA A 52 3.79 -6.05 18.54
CA ALA A 52 2.87 -6.49 17.50
C ALA A 52 2.21 -7.81 17.89
N THR A 53 0.93 -7.95 17.57
CA THR A 53 0.17 -9.20 17.70
C THR A 53 -0.48 -9.56 16.40
N GLY A 54 -0.82 -10.84 16.23
CA GLY A 54 -1.42 -11.33 15.00
C GLY A 54 -0.53 -12.33 14.27
N TRP A 55 -0.56 -12.32 12.94
CA TRP A 55 0.17 -13.30 12.15
C TRP A 55 0.51 -12.78 10.75
N LEU A 56 1.51 -13.40 10.15
CA LEU A 56 1.79 -13.34 8.72
C LEU A 56 1.95 -14.76 8.17
N GLN A 57 1.63 -14.96 6.91
CA GLN A 57 1.73 -16.22 6.21
C GLN A 57 2.09 -15.97 4.75
N GLY A 58 3.04 -16.72 4.22
CA GLY A 58 3.45 -16.59 2.82
C GLY A 58 3.39 -17.92 2.08
N MET A 59 3.38 -17.85 0.76
CA MET A 59 3.45 -19.01 -0.11
C MET A 59 4.08 -18.65 -1.45
N THR A 60 5.02 -19.47 -1.90
CA THR A 60 5.42 -19.54 -3.31
C THR A 60 4.50 -20.52 -4.02
N VAL A 61 3.68 -20.02 -4.91
CA VAL A 61 2.70 -20.82 -5.66
C VAL A 61 3.40 -21.50 -6.84
N ARG A 62 4.24 -20.76 -7.53
CA ARG A 62 5.07 -21.22 -8.66
C ARG A 62 6.35 -20.41 -8.71
N PRO A 63 7.41 -20.88 -9.41
CA PRO A 63 8.58 -20.06 -9.65
C PRO A 63 8.20 -18.70 -10.22
N GLY A 64 8.63 -17.62 -9.56
CA GLY A 64 8.30 -16.25 -9.94
C GLY A 64 6.91 -15.75 -9.54
N PHE A 65 6.10 -16.56 -8.81
CA PHE A 65 4.82 -16.12 -8.27
C PHE A 65 4.63 -16.52 -6.81
N SER A 66 4.56 -15.52 -5.96
CA SER A 66 4.40 -15.67 -4.52
C SER A 66 3.39 -14.69 -3.96
N PHE A 67 2.87 -14.97 -2.76
CA PHE A 67 2.06 -14.01 -2.00
C PHE A 67 2.38 -14.07 -0.51
N VAL A 68 2.07 -12.97 0.18
CA VAL A 68 2.09 -12.86 1.65
C VAL A 68 0.77 -12.27 2.12
N MET A 69 0.18 -12.91 3.12
CA MET A 69 -0.97 -12.44 3.88
C MET A 69 -0.50 -11.91 5.22
N THR A 70 -1.03 -10.77 5.61
CA THR A 70 -0.69 -10.10 6.86
C THR A 70 -1.97 -9.74 7.60
N ASP A 71 -2.05 -10.13 8.88
CA ASP A 71 -3.08 -9.68 9.82
C ASP A 71 -2.40 -9.36 11.16
N ILE A 72 -1.91 -8.14 11.30
CA ILE A 72 -1.08 -7.69 12.41
C ILE A 72 -1.69 -6.44 13.01
N TYR A 73 -1.86 -6.43 14.33
CA TYR A 73 -2.09 -5.24 15.12
C TYR A 73 -0.75 -4.74 15.68
N ARG A 74 -0.52 -3.43 15.64
CA ARG A 74 0.68 -2.80 16.19
C ARG A 74 0.30 -1.74 17.21
N ALA A 75 0.86 -1.89 18.40
CA ALA A 75 0.72 -0.89 19.46
C ALA A 75 1.57 0.36 19.20
N ARG A 76 2.68 0.24 18.44
CA ARG A 76 3.54 1.36 18.03
C ARG A 76 3.76 1.38 16.52
N SER A 77 4.01 2.58 16.01
CA SER A 77 4.39 2.78 14.62
C SER A 77 5.67 2.03 14.28
N LYS A 78 5.70 1.36 13.14
CA LYS A 78 6.91 0.70 12.61
C LYS A 78 7.10 1.06 11.14
N GLN A 79 8.34 1.38 10.80
CA GLN A 79 8.79 1.48 9.42
C GLN A 79 9.41 0.15 9.02
N ALA A 80 8.85 -0.48 8.01
CA ALA A 80 9.43 -1.63 7.34
C ALA A 80 10.12 -1.18 6.04
N THR A 81 11.25 -1.81 5.74
CA THR A 81 12.07 -1.48 4.56
C THR A 81 12.13 -2.70 3.66
N PHE A 82 11.77 -2.52 2.40
CA PHE A 82 11.72 -3.59 1.40
C PHE A 82 12.63 -3.25 0.23
N LEU A 83 13.56 -4.12 -0.07
CA LEU A 83 14.38 -4.03 -1.28
C LEU A 83 13.55 -4.52 -2.47
N SER A 84 13.59 -3.77 -3.57
CA SER A 84 12.94 -4.18 -4.81
C SER A 84 13.84 -5.07 -5.64
N ASP A 85 13.26 -6.13 -6.16
CA ASP A 85 13.91 -7.09 -7.06
C ASP A 85 13.12 -7.27 -8.36
N ASP A 86 12.68 -6.15 -8.92
CA ASP A 86 12.04 -6.14 -10.22
C ASP A 86 10.78 -7.02 -10.35
N HIS A 87 9.86 -6.85 -9.39
CA HIS A 87 8.59 -7.56 -9.38
C HIS A 87 7.40 -6.63 -9.60
N LEU A 88 6.41 -7.10 -10.36
CA LEU A 88 5.06 -6.55 -10.34
C LEU A 88 4.39 -7.02 -9.05
N LYS A 89 3.99 -6.09 -8.19
CA LYS A 89 3.25 -6.36 -6.95
C LYS A 89 1.80 -5.95 -7.10
N LEU A 90 0.91 -6.85 -6.67
CA LEU A 90 -0.53 -6.59 -6.52
C LEU A 90 -0.85 -6.61 -5.03
N HIS A 91 -1.35 -5.49 -4.52
CA HIS A 91 -1.61 -5.30 -3.10
C HIS A 91 -3.10 -5.11 -2.84
N PHE A 92 -3.67 -5.94 -1.98
CA PHE A 92 -5.08 -5.95 -1.61
C PHE A 92 -5.18 -5.53 -0.14
N LYS A 93 -5.62 -4.30 0.10
CA LYS A 93 -5.71 -3.71 1.43
C LYS A 93 -7.12 -3.86 1.99
N LEU A 94 -7.27 -4.70 3.01
CA LEU A 94 -8.56 -4.91 3.67
C LEU A 94 -8.78 -3.91 4.79
N ASP A 95 -7.75 -3.68 5.63
CA ASP A 95 -7.84 -2.85 6.83
C ASP A 95 -6.51 -2.19 7.16
N GLY A 96 -6.56 -1.08 7.90
CA GLY A 96 -5.43 -0.28 8.37
C GLY A 96 -4.75 0.53 7.27
N PRO A 97 -4.61 1.86 7.43
CA PRO A 97 -3.85 2.68 6.51
C PRO A 97 -2.35 2.42 6.65
N SER A 98 -1.60 2.50 5.55
CA SER A 98 -0.14 2.55 5.57
C SER A 98 0.37 3.65 4.67
N ALA A 99 1.52 4.22 5.01
CA ALA A 99 2.23 5.15 4.15
C ALA A 99 3.38 4.41 3.46
N ILE A 100 3.41 4.50 2.14
CA ILE A 100 4.48 3.90 1.33
C ILE A 100 5.31 5.04 0.72
N SER A 101 6.63 4.95 0.82
CA SER A 101 7.55 5.85 0.13
C SER A 101 8.60 5.05 -0.63
N GLY A 102 8.86 5.46 -1.87
CA GLY A 102 9.99 4.96 -2.67
C GLY A 102 11.19 5.89 -2.60
N ALA A 103 12.17 5.66 -3.48
CA ALA A 103 13.38 6.48 -3.59
C ALA A 103 13.11 7.96 -3.93
N SER A 104 11.96 8.29 -4.51
CA SER A 104 11.54 9.65 -4.87
C SER A 104 11.00 10.48 -3.69
N ARG A 105 10.97 9.95 -2.48
CA ARG A 105 10.41 10.58 -1.26
C ARG A 105 8.93 10.98 -1.32
N GLU A 106 8.21 10.63 -2.36
CA GLU A 106 6.76 10.82 -2.40
C GLU A 106 6.10 9.78 -1.49
N ASN A 107 5.48 10.25 -0.41
CA ASN A 107 4.73 9.41 0.50
C ASN A 107 3.34 9.14 -0.09
N MET A 108 3.08 7.91 -0.47
CA MET A 108 1.75 7.44 -0.84
C MET A 108 1.06 6.84 0.38
N THR A 109 -0.11 7.32 0.72
CA THR A 109 -0.95 6.64 1.71
C THR A 109 -1.86 5.65 0.99
N VAL A 110 -1.81 4.40 1.44
CA VAL A 110 -2.70 3.34 0.97
C VAL A 110 -3.81 3.17 2.02
N GLU A 111 -5.00 3.62 1.67
CA GLU A 111 -6.19 3.49 2.52
C GLU A 111 -6.76 2.07 2.47
N PRO A 112 -7.55 1.65 3.49
CA PRO A 112 -8.30 0.40 3.44
C PRO A 112 -9.30 0.36 2.28
N GLY A 113 -9.57 -0.84 1.79
CA GLY A 113 -10.56 -1.04 0.73
C GLY A 113 -10.05 -0.72 -0.67
N VAL A 114 -8.75 -0.79 -0.89
CA VAL A 114 -8.14 -0.59 -2.21
C VAL A 114 -7.39 -1.83 -2.68
N MET A 115 -7.35 -1.98 -4.00
CA MET A 115 -6.40 -2.81 -4.71
C MET A 115 -5.38 -1.89 -5.39
N ALA A 116 -4.11 -2.17 -5.23
CA ALA A 116 -3.03 -1.40 -5.86
C ALA A 116 -2.11 -2.32 -6.67
N PHE A 117 -1.53 -1.78 -7.75
CA PHE A 117 -0.34 -2.40 -8.33
C PHE A 117 0.87 -1.47 -8.15
N LEU A 118 2.04 -2.09 -8.00
CA LEU A 118 3.30 -1.39 -7.82
C LEU A 118 4.37 -2.04 -8.69
N VAL A 119 5.14 -1.21 -9.36
CA VAL A 119 6.34 -1.60 -10.10
C VAL A 119 7.49 -0.72 -9.62
N GLN A 120 8.60 -1.32 -9.26
CA GLN A 120 9.77 -0.62 -8.73
C GLN A 120 11.01 -0.90 -9.58
N PRO A 121 11.92 0.08 -9.74
CA PRO A 121 13.24 -0.20 -10.28
C PRO A 121 13.95 -1.27 -9.44
N PRO A 122 14.71 -2.18 -10.07
CA PRO A 122 15.49 -3.16 -9.31
C PRO A 122 16.51 -2.47 -8.40
N ARG A 123 16.79 -3.10 -7.25
CA ARG A 123 17.72 -2.62 -6.22
C ARG A 123 17.34 -1.26 -5.60
N THR A 124 16.11 -0.81 -5.74
CA THR A 124 15.60 0.36 -5.01
C THR A 124 14.90 -0.05 -3.73
N VAL A 125 14.84 0.86 -2.79
CA VAL A 125 14.25 0.62 -1.47
C VAL A 125 12.87 1.25 -1.41
N LYS A 126 11.89 0.48 -0.90
CA LYS A 126 10.57 0.96 -0.51
C LYS A 126 10.48 0.95 1.02
N HIS A 127 9.98 2.02 1.59
CA HIS A 127 9.62 2.09 3.00
C HIS A 127 8.10 2.04 3.14
N GLU A 128 7.63 1.28 4.11
CA GLU A 128 6.23 1.25 4.50
C GLU A 128 6.11 1.54 5.99
N ILE A 129 5.32 2.56 6.32
CA ILE A 129 5.08 2.96 7.70
C ILE A 129 3.67 2.50 8.07
N VAL A 130 3.58 1.57 9.00
CA VAL A 130 2.33 1.20 9.66
C VAL A 130 2.21 2.05 10.91
N ARG A 131 1.06 2.71 11.08
CA ARG A 131 0.81 3.60 12.21
C ARG A 131 0.60 2.80 13.50
N GLU A 132 0.82 3.48 14.62
CA GLU A 132 0.47 2.96 15.95
C GLU A 132 -1.05 2.77 16.10
N ASP A 133 -1.43 1.86 16.98
CA ASP A 133 -2.81 1.48 17.27
C ASP A 133 -3.61 1.10 16.01
N ALA A 134 -2.91 0.53 15.02
CA ALA A 134 -3.50 0.14 13.74
C ALA A 134 -3.44 -1.37 13.53
N ARG A 135 -4.54 -1.93 13.03
CA ARG A 135 -4.56 -3.27 12.47
C ARG A 135 -4.25 -3.20 10.99
N LEU A 136 -3.26 -3.94 10.55
CA LEU A 136 -2.89 -4.10 9.15
C LEU A 136 -3.41 -5.44 8.65
N ARG A 137 -4.42 -5.44 7.77
CA ARG A 137 -4.89 -6.63 7.08
C ARG A 137 -4.74 -6.44 5.57
N CYS A 138 -3.88 -7.24 4.98
CA CYS A 138 -3.65 -7.17 3.55
C CYS A 138 -3.12 -8.49 3.00
N LEU A 139 -3.24 -8.63 1.68
CA LEU A 139 -2.56 -9.65 0.89
C LEU A 139 -1.73 -8.94 -0.16
N THR A 140 -0.48 -9.34 -0.33
CA THR A 140 0.40 -8.85 -1.40
C THR A 140 0.86 -10.02 -2.24
N MET A 141 0.60 -9.96 -3.54
CA MET A 141 1.17 -10.87 -4.53
C MET A 141 2.40 -10.23 -5.17
N ALA A 142 3.38 -11.03 -5.54
CA ALA A 142 4.52 -10.60 -6.33
C ALA A 142 4.74 -11.56 -7.49
N CYS A 143 4.88 -10.98 -8.68
CA CYS A 143 5.16 -11.70 -9.91
C CYS A 143 6.50 -11.23 -10.47
N SER A 144 7.43 -12.17 -10.71
CA SER A 144 8.64 -11.84 -11.47
C SER A 144 8.27 -11.40 -12.88
N ARG A 145 9.18 -10.71 -13.55
CA ARG A 145 8.95 -10.28 -14.93
C ARG A 145 8.73 -11.45 -15.85
N GLU A 146 9.53 -12.51 -15.71
CA GLU A 146 9.46 -13.72 -16.51
C GLU A 146 8.09 -14.39 -16.35
N PHE A 147 7.62 -14.52 -15.12
CA PHE A 147 6.30 -15.07 -14.83
C PHE A 147 5.18 -14.19 -15.38
N ALA A 148 5.26 -12.87 -15.16
CA ALA A 148 4.29 -11.93 -15.68
C ALA A 148 4.25 -11.92 -17.22
N ALA A 149 5.40 -12.00 -17.89
CA ALA A 149 5.49 -12.04 -19.34
C ALA A 149 4.96 -13.35 -19.97
N GLN A 150 4.94 -14.45 -19.21
CA GLN A 150 4.29 -15.70 -19.67
C GLN A 150 2.76 -15.62 -19.62
N LEU A 151 2.21 -14.81 -18.71
CA LEU A 151 0.77 -14.67 -18.51
C LEU A 151 0.16 -13.53 -19.34
N LEU A 152 0.94 -12.48 -19.60
CA LEU A 152 0.47 -11.23 -20.16
C LEU A 152 1.22 -10.97 -21.48
N SER A 153 0.50 -11.00 -22.58
CA SER A 153 1.05 -10.55 -23.86
C SER A 153 0.76 -9.06 -24.07
N PRO A 154 1.68 -8.27 -24.67
CA PRO A 154 1.45 -6.85 -24.93
C PRO A 154 0.22 -6.54 -25.80
N GLY A 155 -0.45 -7.56 -26.35
CA GLY A 155 -1.67 -7.46 -27.14
C GLY A 155 -2.93 -7.99 -26.43
N ASP A 156 -2.81 -8.53 -25.21
CA ASP A 156 -3.93 -9.11 -24.47
C ASP A 156 -4.68 -8.04 -23.65
N GLY A 157 -5.42 -7.19 -24.34
CA GLY A 157 -6.26 -6.18 -23.68
C GLY A 157 -5.53 -4.89 -23.32
N ASP A 158 -6.27 -3.96 -22.71
CA ASP A 158 -5.78 -2.62 -22.36
C ASP A 158 -5.09 -2.62 -20.98
N LEU A 159 -3.94 -3.26 -20.85
CA LEU A 159 -3.15 -3.20 -19.63
C LEU A 159 -2.70 -1.77 -19.30
N PRO A 160 -2.62 -1.38 -18.01
CA PRO A 160 -2.06 -0.10 -17.61
C PRO A 160 -0.64 0.11 -18.15
N ALA A 161 -0.37 1.32 -18.67
CA ALA A 161 0.91 1.65 -19.29
C ALA A 161 2.14 1.26 -18.45
N PRO A 162 2.18 1.46 -17.10
CA PRO A 162 3.31 1.02 -16.29
C PRO A 162 3.54 -0.50 -16.29
N ILE A 163 2.48 -1.31 -16.43
CA ILE A 163 2.61 -2.77 -16.53
C ILE A 163 3.15 -3.14 -17.92
N VAL A 164 2.65 -2.49 -18.97
CA VAL A 164 3.17 -2.71 -20.35
C VAL A 164 4.64 -2.32 -20.43
N GLU A 165 5.05 -1.20 -19.84
CA GLU A 165 6.45 -0.78 -19.76
C GLU A 165 7.30 -1.79 -18.97
N TYR A 166 6.79 -2.26 -17.83
CA TYR A 166 7.45 -3.28 -17.02
C TYR A 166 7.69 -4.59 -17.76
N LEU A 167 6.74 -5.05 -18.57
CA LEU A 167 6.90 -6.27 -19.37
C LEU A 167 8.00 -6.15 -20.45
N LYS A 168 8.27 -4.92 -20.93
CA LYS A 168 9.31 -4.66 -21.93
C LYS A 168 10.73 -4.60 -21.36
N GLY A 169 10.88 -4.33 -20.06
CA GLY A 169 12.18 -4.21 -19.42
C GLY A 169 12.10 -3.76 -17.96
N PRO A 170 13.23 -3.67 -17.23
CA PRO A 170 13.26 -3.21 -15.87
C PRO A 170 12.59 -1.85 -15.70
N ALA A 171 11.80 -1.70 -14.64
CA ALA A 171 11.17 -0.42 -14.34
C ALA A 171 12.24 0.68 -14.18
N ALA A 172 12.08 1.78 -14.91
CA ALA A 172 12.98 2.93 -14.82
C ALA A 172 12.66 3.82 -13.59
N ARG A 173 11.42 3.75 -13.10
CA ARG A 173 10.93 4.55 -11.97
C ARG A 173 9.92 3.76 -11.15
N PHE A 174 9.74 4.18 -9.90
CA PHE A 174 8.63 3.68 -9.08
C PHE A 174 7.31 4.13 -9.71
N SER A 175 6.47 3.17 -10.05
CA SER A 175 5.15 3.42 -10.60
C SER A 175 4.12 2.63 -9.81
N HIS A 176 3.02 3.26 -9.50
CA HIS A 176 1.91 2.65 -8.78
C HIS A 176 0.60 3.23 -9.26
N ASP A 177 -0.44 2.46 -9.10
CA ASP A 177 -1.82 2.92 -9.24
C ASP A 177 -2.70 2.12 -8.29
N TYR A 178 -3.85 2.66 -7.91
CA TYR A 178 -4.79 1.99 -7.04
C TYR A 178 -6.22 2.28 -7.45
N MET A 179 -7.10 1.36 -7.11
CA MET A 179 -8.52 1.43 -7.37
C MET A 179 -9.29 0.88 -6.16
N PRO A 180 -10.58 1.20 -6.01
CA PRO A 180 -11.42 0.54 -5.02
C PRO A 180 -11.32 -0.98 -5.16
N LEU A 181 -11.20 -1.69 -4.05
CA LEU A 181 -11.15 -3.15 -4.03
C LEU A 181 -12.55 -3.72 -4.34
N PRO A 182 -12.74 -4.40 -5.48
CA PRO A 182 -14.02 -4.98 -5.83
C PRO A 182 -14.50 -5.96 -4.76
N PRO A 183 -15.81 -6.03 -4.47
CA PRO A 183 -16.36 -6.93 -3.46
C PRO A 183 -15.98 -8.40 -3.68
N GLN A 184 -15.94 -8.86 -4.92
CA GLN A 184 -15.53 -10.22 -5.28
C GLN A 184 -14.09 -10.52 -4.88
N LEU A 185 -13.15 -9.59 -5.16
CA LEU A 185 -11.74 -9.74 -4.79
C LEU A 185 -11.56 -9.65 -3.28
N ARG A 186 -12.30 -8.76 -2.61
CA ARG A 186 -12.32 -8.67 -1.15
C ARG A 186 -12.73 -10.00 -0.51
N ALA A 187 -13.86 -10.58 -0.94
CA ALA A 187 -14.34 -11.85 -0.43
C ALA A 187 -13.32 -12.97 -0.61
N LEU A 188 -12.70 -13.03 -1.79
CA LEU A 188 -11.67 -14.04 -2.08
C LEU A 188 -10.44 -13.91 -1.18
N VAL A 189 -9.97 -12.68 -0.94
CA VAL A 189 -8.85 -12.43 0.00
C VAL A 189 -9.23 -12.81 1.42
N GLU A 190 -10.45 -12.48 1.88
CA GLU A 190 -10.94 -12.84 3.21
C GLU A 190 -11.05 -14.36 3.37
N GLU A 191 -11.54 -15.09 2.35
CA GLU A 191 -11.55 -16.55 2.32
C GLU A 191 -10.13 -17.13 2.42
N MET A 192 -9.18 -16.61 1.63
CA MET A 192 -7.78 -17.06 1.70
C MET A 192 -7.18 -16.85 3.10
N MET A 193 -7.46 -15.72 3.74
CA MET A 193 -6.99 -15.43 5.10
C MET A 193 -7.63 -16.34 6.17
N ALA A 194 -8.82 -16.87 5.91
CA ALA A 194 -9.53 -17.78 6.81
C ALA A 194 -9.08 -19.25 6.68
N LEU A 195 -8.46 -19.64 5.56
CA LEU A 195 -8.05 -21.02 5.33
C LEU A 195 -7.01 -21.48 6.35
N GLN A 196 -7.22 -22.69 6.82
CA GLN A 196 -6.35 -23.35 7.79
C GLN A 196 -5.25 -24.21 7.11
N GLY A 197 -4.26 -24.57 7.88
CA GLY A 197 -2.96 -24.99 7.39
C GLY A 197 -2.76 -26.47 7.13
N ASP A 198 -3.75 -27.28 6.81
CA ASP A 198 -3.57 -28.65 6.36
C ASP A 198 -3.22 -28.75 4.85
N SER A 199 -2.95 -29.96 4.37
CA SER A 199 -2.54 -30.19 2.98
C SER A 199 -3.64 -29.81 1.97
N LEU A 200 -4.91 -30.01 2.31
CA LEU A 200 -6.04 -29.62 1.46
C LEU A 200 -6.22 -28.10 1.48
N GLY A 201 -6.04 -27.46 2.63
CA GLY A 201 -6.03 -26.02 2.75
C GLY A 201 -4.88 -25.38 1.95
N GLN A 202 -3.74 -26.04 1.84
CA GLN A 202 -2.65 -25.58 0.97
C GLN A 202 -3.05 -25.61 -0.51
N LEU A 203 -3.58 -26.75 -0.98
CA LEU A 203 -4.09 -26.87 -2.36
C LEU A 203 -5.16 -25.80 -2.67
N MET A 204 -6.06 -25.57 -1.71
CA MET A 204 -7.08 -24.53 -1.85
C MET A 204 -6.48 -23.12 -1.92
N LEU A 205 -5.45 -22.83 -1.11
CA LEU A 205 -4.72 -21.55 -1.17
C LEU A 205 -4.04 -21.33 -2.53
N GLU A 206 -3.44 -22.37 -3.11
CA GLU A 206 -2.85 -22.31 -4.46
C GLU A 206 -3.90 -21.99 -5.51
N ALA A 207 -5.04 -22.70 -5.50
CA ALA A 207 -6.12 -22.48 -6.43
C ALA A 207 -6.68 -21.04 -6.32
N LYS A 208 -6.95 -20.60 -5.09
CA LYS A 208 -7.46 -19.24 -4.83
C LYS A 208 -6.44 -18.15 -5.15
N ALA A 209 -5.16 -18.39 -4.99
CA ALA A 209 -4.13 -17.43 -5.39
C ALA A 209 -4.10 -17.25 -6.93
N LEU A 210 -4.24 -18.32 -7.70
CA LEU A 210 -4.35 -18.24 -9.15
C LEU A 210 -5.65 -17.55 -9.60
N GLU A 211 -6.77 -17.86 -8.94
CA GLU A 211 -8.04 -17.19 -9.17
C GLU A 211 -7.95 -15.68 -8.88
N LEU A 212 -7.38 -15.32 -7.73
CA LEU A 212 -7.19 -13.91 -7.34
C LEU A 212 -6.29 -13.17 -8.33
N LEU A 213 -5.19 -13.79 -8.76
CA LEU A 213 -4.31 -13.21 -9.78
C LEU A 213 -5.06 -12.98 -11.09
N TYR A 214 -5.80 -13.97 -11.58
CA TYR A 214 -6.59 -13.86 -12.80
C TYR A 214 -7.62 -12.73 -12.74
N LEU A 215 -8.41 -12.69 -11.65
CA LEU A 215 -9.44 -11.65 -11.47
C LEU A 215 -8.82 -10.26 -11.31
N ALA A 216 -7.69 -10.15 -10.61
CA ALA A 216 -6.96 -8.90 -10.45
C ALA A 216 -6.43 -8.37 -11.80
N LEU A 217 -5.81 -9.23 -12.59
CA LEU A 217 -5.32 -8.85 -13.92
C LEU A 217 -6.46 -8.50 -14.87
N ARG A 218 -7.57 -9.24 -14.82
CA ARG A 218 -8.79 -8.87 -15.58
C ARG A 218 -9.34 -7.51 -15.14
N GLN A 219 -9.36 -7.24 -13.85
CA GLN A 219 -9.79 -5.94 -13.32
C GLN A 219 -8.89 -4.82 -13.84
N LEU A 220 -7.58 -5.03 -13.84
CA LEU A 220 -6.63 -4.06 -14.38
C LEU A 220 -6.80 -3.87 -15.90
N SER A 221 -6.99 -4.93 -16.66
CA SER A 221 -7.24 -4.87 -18.11
C SER A 221 -8.60 -4.21 -18.43
N GLY A 222 -9.64 -4.48 -17.64
CA GLY A 222 -10.96 -3.86 -17.82
C GLY A 222 -10.99 -2.38 -17.43
N THR A 223 -10.12 -1.96 -16.49
CA THR A 223 -10.03 -0.55 -16.07
C THR A 223 -9.17 0.30 -17.00
N SER A 224 -8.36 -0.30 -17.89
CA SER A 224 -7.67 0.48 -18.93
C SER A 224 -8.66 1.15 -19.90
N ALA A 225 -9.83 0.52 -20.14
CA ALA A 225 -10.92 1.15 -20.89
C ALA A 225 -11.76 2.14 -20.05
N ALA A 226 -11.68 2.05 -18.69
CA ALA A 226 -12.47 2.84 -17.75
C ALA A 226 -11.62 3.77 -16.85
N THR A 227 -10.28 3.67 -16.91
CA THR A 227 -9.42 4.59 -16.15
C THR A 227 -9.53 6.00 -16.70
N PRO A 228 -9.52 7.01 -15.85
CA PRO A 228 -9.39 8.39 -16.28
C PRO A 228 -8.25 8.51 -17.28
N ARG A 229 -8.48 9.19 -18.39
CA ARG A 229 -7.47 9.39 -19.43
C ARG A 229 -6.18 9.89 -18.76
N GLU A 230 -5.02 9.61 -19.34
CA GLU A 230 -3.72 10.13 -18.87
C GLU A 230 -3.79 11.64 -18.59
N ARG A 231 -4.65 12.34 -19.31
CA ARG A 231 -5.00 13.76 -19.10
C ARG A 231 -5.65 14.00 -17.73
N ASP A 232 -6.52 13.11 -17.25
CA ASP A 232 -7.22 13.27 -15.96
C ASP A 232 -6.27 12.94 -14.81
N ARG A 233 -5.35 11.99 -14.98
CA ARG A 233 -4.29 11.72 -14.01
C ARG A 233 -3.36 12.92 -13.83
N ARG A 234 -2.91 13.53 -14.91
CA ARG A 234 -2.10 14.77 -14.85
C ARG A 234 -2.85 15.88 -14.15
N LYS A 235 -4.14 16.05 -14.46
CA LYS A 235 -4.98 17.06 -13.80
C LYS A 235 -5.18 16.77 -12.32
N VAL A 236 -5.36 15.49 -11.91
CA VAL A 236 -5.43 15.13 -10.49
C VAL A 236 -4.10 15.38 -9.78
N GLN A 237 -2.95 15.07 -10.40
CA GLN A 237 -1.64 15.40 -9.84
C GLN A 237 -1.47 16.92 -9.67
N GLN A 238 -1.87 17.72 -10.66
CA GLN A 238 -1.87 19.18 -10.56
C GLN A 238 -2.79 19.66 -9.44
N LEU A 239 -3.98 19.06 -9.31
CA LEU A 239 -4.92 19.38 -8.24
C LEU A 239 -4.35 19.04 -6.85
N CYS A 240 -3.70 17.88 -6.67
CA CYS A 240 -3.01 17.55 -5.42
C CYS A 240 -1.93 18.58 -5.10
N ALA A 241 -1.04 18.88 -6.05
CA ALA A 241 0.01 19.88 -5.87
C ALA A 241 -0.55 21.27 -5.51
N LEU A 242 -1.67 21.65 -6.13
CA LEU A 242 -2.37 22.90 -5.83
C LEU A 242 -2.98 22.87 -4.42
N LEU A 243 -3.64 21.78 -4.02
CA LEU A 243 -4.21 21.62 -2.68
C LEU A 243 -3.14 21.63 -1.57
N ASP A 244 -1.92 21.17 -1.89
CA ASP A 244 -0.79 21.15 -0.97
C ASP A 244 -0.10 22.52 -0.85
N SER A 245 -0.37 23.44 -1.78
CA SER A 245 0.12 24.82 -1.71
C SER A 245 -0.72 25.66 -0.75
N LYS A 246 -0.13 26.74 -0.22
CA LYS A 246 -0.82 27.67 0.69
C LYS A 246 -2.01 28.35 0.01
N GLU A 247 -1.82 28.77 -1.23
CA GLU A 247 -2.83 29.47 -2.05
C GLU A 247 -3.98 28.53 -2.43
N GLY A 248 -3.66 27.35 -2.96
CA GLY A 248 -4.66 26.39 -3.42
C GLY A 248 -5.41 25.70 -2.29
N GLY A 249 -4.77 25.55 -1.11
CA GLY A 249 -5.43 25.05 0.10
C GLY A 249 -6.62 25.91 0.56
N ALA A 250 -6.59 27.22 0.27
CA ALA A 250 -7.65 28.18 0.57
C ALA A 250 -8.72 28.30 -0.54
N MET A 251 -8.48 27.83 -1.75
CA MET A 251 -9.41 27.93 -2.88
C MET A 251 -10.68 27.11 -2.65
N ASN A 252 -11.83 27.62 -3.05
CA ASN A 252 -13.07 26.83 -3.11
C ASN A 252 -13.09 25.93 -4.37
N ILE A 253 -14.08 25.03 -4.45
CA ILE A 253 -14.21 24.09 -5.57
C ILE A 253 -14.32 24.81 -6.92
N ALA A 254 -15.11 25.87 -7.01
CA ALA A 254 -15.28 26.63 -8.24
C ALA A 254 -13.99 27.35 -8.69
N GLN A 255 -13.14 27.77 -7.76
CA GLN A 255 -11.82 28.34 -8.06
C GLN A 255 -10.86 27.27 -8.58
N LEU A 256 -10.83 26.09 -7.95
CA LEU A 256 -10.03 24.95 -8.42
C LEU A 256 -10.44 24.52 -9.83
N CYS A 257 -11.75 24.48 -10.11
CA CYS A 257 -12.27 24.15 -11.44
C CYS A 257 -11.80 25.16 -12.50
N ARG A 258 -11.78 26.44 -12.17
CA ARG A 258 -11.30 27.50 -13.09
C ARG A 258 -9.80 27.40 -13.32
N GLU A 259 -9.03 27.23 -12.25
CA GLU A 259 -7.57 27.15 -12.31
C GLU A 259 -7.10 25.97 -13.18
N LEU A 260 -7.77 24.81 -13.06
CA LEU A 260 -7.43 23.61 -13.80
C LEU A 260 -8.21 23.44 -15.11
N ALA A 261 -9.05 24.42 -15.47
CA ALA A 261 -9.98 24.33 -16.62
C ALA A 261 -10.70 22.96 -16.63
N TRP A 262 -11.36 22.62 -15.51
CA TRP A 262 -11.98 21.32 -15.31
C TRP A 262 -13.43 21.45 -14.84
N ASN A 263 -14.30 20.56 -15.35
CA ASN A 263 -15.68 20.47 -14.88
C ASN A 263 -15.71 19.91 -13.45
N GLU A 264 -16.58 20.47 -12.60
CA GLU A 264 -16.68 20.12 -11.18
C GLU A 264 -16.98 18.64 -10.96
N THR A 265 -18.01 18.12 -11.63
CA THR A 265 -18.41 16.71 -11.50
C THR A 265 -17.26 15.78 -11.90
N GLN A 266 -16.67 16.04 -13.06
CA GLN A 266 -15.55 15.22 -13.56
C GLN A 266 -14.32 15.35 -12.65
N MET A 267 -14.01 16.55 -12.13
CA MET A 267 -12.90 16.75 -11.19
C MET A 267 -13.11 15.93 -9.91
N MET A 268 -14.29 16.00 -9.30
CA MET A 268 -14.61 15.29 -8.06
C MET A 268 -14.59 13.76 -8.26
N GLU A 269 -15.15 13.28 -9.37
CA GLU A 269 -15.15 11.84 -9.71
C GLU A 269 -13.75 11.34 -9.99
N SER A 270 -12.99 12.00 -10.88
CA SER A 270 -11.62 11.61 -11.22
C SER A 270 -10.69 11.69 -10.00
N PHE A 271 -10.84 12.72 -9.17
CA PHE A 271 -10.07 12.83 -7.93
C PHE A 271 -10.35 11.66 -7.00
N LYS A 272 -11.63 11.34 -6.75
CA LYS A 272 -12.01 10.21 -5.90
C LYS A 272 -11.57 8.87 -6.48
N GLN A 273 -11.68 8.68 -7.80
CA GLN A 273 -11.24 7.46 -8.48
C GLN A 273 -9.73 7.27 -8.38
N ILE A 274 -8.95 8.35 -8.54
CA ILE A 274 -7.49 8.28 -8.58
C ILE A 274 -6.88 8.30 -7.18
N THR A 275 -7.42 9.11 -6.25
CA THR A 275 -6.85 9.25 -4.90
C THR A 275 -7.51 8.35 -3.84
N GLY A 276 -8.63 7.70 -4.17
CA GLY A 276 -9.40 6.87 -3.24
C GLY A 276 -10.19 7.68 -2.20
N THR A 277 -10.07 9.03 -2.20
CA THR A 277 -10.70 9.90 -1.20
C THR A 277 -11.34 11.13 -1.84
N THR A 278 -12.22 11.82 -1.13
CA THR A 278 -12.80 13.08 -1.61
C THR A 278 -11.84 14.25 -1.39
N ILE A 279 -11.96 15.32 -2.19
CA ILE A 279 -11.18 16.56 -2.01
C ILE A 279 -11.38 17.13 -0.59
N ALA A 280 -12.60 17.05 -0.05
CA ALA A 280 -12.90 17.51 1.31
C ALA A 280 -12.11 16.71 2.37
N ASN A 281 -12.11 15.39 2.27
CA ASN A 281 -11.36 14.51 3.17
C ASN A 281 -9.85 14.69 3.01
N TYR A 282 -9.37 14.86 1.79
CA TYR A 282 -7.96 15.16 1.50
C TYR A 282 -7.51 16.44 2.20
N ARG A 283 -8.27 17.53 2.05
CA ARG A 283 -8.00 18.81 2.74
C ARG A 283 -8.07 18.70 4.26
N GLN A 284 -9.06 17.98 4.77
CA GLN A 284 -9.18 17.76 6.22
C GLN A 284 -7.95 17.07 6.76
N ARG A 285 -7.48 16.05 6.04
CA ARG A 285 -6.27 15.32 6.40
C ARG A 285 -5.04 16.21 6.37
N GLN A 286 -4.84 17.01 5.33
CA GLN A 286 -3.75 17.99 5.23
C GLN A 286 -3.72 18.95 6.42
N ARG A 287 -4.88 19.48 6.80
CA ARG A 287 -5.00 20.36 7.98
C ARG A 287 -4.62 19.63 9.28
N MET A 288 -5.01 18.37 9.43
CA MET A 288 -4.63 17.57 10.57
C MET A 288 -3.12 17.29 10.63
N GLU A 289 -2.51 16.97 9.48
CA GLU A 289 -1.06 16.76 9.38
C GLU A 289 -0.27 18.05 9.66
N GLN A 290 -0.77 19.19 9.20
CA GLN A 290 -0.18 20.50 9.55
C GLN A 290 -0.31 20.78 11.05
N ALA A 291 -1.47 20.55 11.64
CA ALA A 291 -1.68 20.68 13.08
C ALA A 291 -0.74 19.77 13.89
N LEU A 292 -0.53 18.53 13.44
CA LEU A 292 0.43 17.63 14.07
C LEU A 292 1.87 18.17 13.96
N ARG A 293 2.25 18.73 12.82
CA ARG A 293 3.56 19.40 12.68
C ARG A 293 3.69 20.58 13.64
N GLN A 294 2.68 21.47 13.69
CA GLN A 294 2.69 22.61 14.61
C GLN A 294 2.79 22.19 16.08
N LEU A 295 2.06 21.16 16.50
CA LEU A 295 2.18 20.59 17.85
C LEU A 295 3.60 20.15 18.19
N ARG A 296 4.37 19.73 17.19
CA ARG A 296 5.73 19.21 17.34
C ARG A 296 6.83 20.27 17.23
N THR A 297 6.60 21.34 16.51
CA THR A 297 7.65 22.29 16.11
C THR A 297 7.43 23.70 16.63
N THR A 298 6.30 23.96 17.31
CA THR A 298 5.98 25.31 17.81
C THR A 298 5.44 25.26 19.23
N ASP A 299 5.52 26.40 19.92
CA ASP A 299 4.94 26.60 21.26
C ASP A 299 3.48 27.06 21.22
N LEU A 300 2.84 27.09 20.06
CA LEU A 300 1.44 27.47 19.92
C LEU A 300 0.54 26.62 20.82
N SER A 301 -0.43 27.22 21.47
CA SER A 301 -1.41 26.49 22.26
C SER A 301 -2.26 25.55 21.38
N ILE A 302 -2.83 24.50 21.98
CA ILE A 302 -3.73 23.58 21.25
C ILE A 302 -4.93 24.35 20.68
N THR A 303 -5.35 25.40 21.36
CA THR A 303 -6.45 26.27 20.95
C THR A 303 -6.09 27.08 19.68
N GLU A 304 -4.91 27.65 19.63
CA GLU A 304 -4.41 28.36 18.43
C GLU A 304 -4.27 27.41 17.24
N ILE A 305 -3.69 26.22 17.47
CA ILE A 305 -3.57 25.20 16.42
C ILE A 305 -4.94 24.74 15.92
N ALA A 306 -5.95 24.65 16.81
CA ALA A 306 -7.31 24.30 16.41
C ALA A 306 -7.93 25.35 15.49
N PHE A 307 -7.74 26.64 15.81
CA PHE A 307 -8.19 27.74 14.95
C PHE A 307 -7.44 27.77 13.62
N ASP A 308 -6.13 27.59 13.59
CA ASP A 308 -5.33 27.49 12.38
C ASP A 308 -5.77 26.30 11.49
N ALA A 309 -6.20 25.20 12.10
CA ALA A 309 -6.77 24.05 11.41
C ALA A 309 -8.22 24.28 10.92
N GLY A 310 -8.80 25.49 11.17
CA GLY A 310 -10.12 25.87 10.71
C GLY A 310 -11.27 25.36 11.57
N TYR A 311 -11.03 25.07 12.85
CA TYR A 311 -12.07 24.65 13.81
C TYR A 311 -12.49 25.83 14.68
N GLU A 312 -13.78 26.12 14.74
CA GLU A 312 -14.35 27.14 15.62
C GLU A 312 -14.26 26.74 17.10
N HIS A 313 -14.28 25.44 17.38
CA HIS A 313 -14.22 24.91 18.75
C HIS A 313 -13.07 23.92 18.91
N PRO A 314 -12.15 24.15 19.86
CA PRO A 314 -11.02 23.24 20.13
C PRO A 314 -11.43 21.81 20.51
N SER A 315 -12.62 21.60 21.08
CA SER A 315 -13.17 20.27 21.37
C SER A 315 -13.45 19.45 20.10
N ASN A 316 -13.98 20.09 19.06
CA ASN A 316 -14.25 19.47 17.78
C ASN A 316 -12.94 19.10 17.06
N PHE A 317 -11.94 19.97 17.15
CA PHE A 317 -10.58 19.68 16.69
C PHE A 317 -9.99 18.48 17.42
N ALA A 318 -10.04 18.46 18.76
CA ALA A 318 -9.46 17.36 19.54
C ALA A 318 -10.11 16.00 19.20
N THR A 319 -11.43 15.99 18.96
CA THR A 319 -12.17 14.79 18.55
C THR A 319 -11.76 14.34 17.15
N ALA A 320 -11.70 15.27 16.17
CA ALA A 320 -11.28 14.98 14.82
C ALA A 320 -9.80 14.54 14.76
N PHE A 321 -8.93 15.20 15.51
CA PHE A 321 -7.51 14.86 15.61
C PHE A 321 -7.31 13.45 16.18
N LYS A 322 -8.00 13.12 17.30
CA LYS A 322 -7.96 11.78 17.87
C LYS A 322 -8.48 10.71 16.90
N ARG A 323 -9.53 11.02 16.15
CA ARG A 323 -10.05 10.09 15.11
C ARG A 323 -9.04 9.88 13.99
N THR A 324 -8.27 10.91 13.62
CA THR A 324 -7.29 10.84 12.51
C THR A 324 -6.00 10.13 12.94
N PHE A 325 -5.50 10.38 14.17
CA PHE A 325 -4.19 9.91 14.60
C PHE A 325 -4.22 8.88 15.73
N GLY A 326 -5.39 8.55 16.28
CA GLY A 326 -5.55 7.60 17.39
C GLY A 326 -5.25 8.17 18.78
N PHE A 327 -4.66 9.37 18.89
CA PHE A 327 -4.29 10.01 20.15
C PHE A 327 -4.73 11.47 20.21
N SER A 328 -4.83 12.03 21.43
CA SER A 328 -5.24 13.43 21.61
C SER A 328 -4.12 14.41 21.24
N PRO A 329 -4.44 15.68 20.87
CA PRO A 329 -3.44 16.72 20.62
C PRO A 329 -2.47 16.91 21.80
N ARG A 330 -2.98 16.82 23.04
CA ARG A 330 -2.17 16.92 24.25
C ARG A 330 -1.17 15.77 24.38
N ALA A 331 -1.59 14.54 24.05
CA ALA A 331 -0.69 13.39 24.02
C ALA A 331 0.34 13.50 22.90
N GLY A 332 -0.04 14.07 21.74
CA GLY A 332 0.87 14.35 20.63
C GLY A 332 2.00 15.32 20.99
N ARG A 333 1.73 16.29 21.85
CA ARG A 333 2.74 17.24 22.39
C ARG A 333 3.62 16.61 23.46
N ALA A 334 3.05 15.84 24.38
CA ALA A 334 3.77 15.24 25.51
C ALA A 334 4.75 14.12 25.12
N ARG A 335 4.65 13.57 23.92
CA ARG A 335 5.55 12.51 23.42
C ARG A 335 6.90 13.04 22.91
N LEU A 336 7.18 14.33 23.07
CA LEU A 336 8.40 15.01 22.59
C LEU A 336 9.27 15.60 23.72
N ASN A 337 8.80 15.54 24.96
CA ASN A 337 9.55 15.80 26.17
C ASN A 337 9.79 14.46 26.91
#